data_1e4b60d2c329ad09a9ba7374ff5b1f28
#
_entry.id   1e4b60d2c329ad09a9ba7374ff5b1f28
#
_cell.length_a   1.000
_cell.length_b   1.000
_cell.length_c   1.000
_cell.angle_alpha   90.00
_cell.angle_beta   90.00
_cell.angle_gamma   90.00
#
_symmetry.space_group_name_H-M   'P 1'
#
loop_
_entity.id
_entity.type
_entity.pdbx_description
1 polymer ?
#
loop_
_entity_poly.entity_id
_entity_poly.type
_entity_poly.pdbx_seq_one_letter_code
_entity_poly.pdbx_strand_id
1 'polypeptide(L)'
;MINEILKYNKEFVANKGYEKFITNKYPDKKIAILSCMDTRLTELLPAALGIKNGDVKMIKNAGGIISHPFGSVIRSLLVAIFESGVTDVMVVAHSDCGACHMSAQQMIEHMKARGIHQDKIDMIRYCGVDFEKWLYGFGDTEKSVRETVEAIVNHPLIPHDIQVHGFIIDSHTGELTRV
;
A
#
# COMPACT_ATOMS: atom_id res chain seq x y z
N MET A 1 -4.45 -21.56 -14.20
CA MET A 1 -4.26 -20.66 -13.05
C MET A 1 -5.56 -19.97 -12.62
N ILE A 2 -6.19 -19.02 -13.35
CA ILE A 2 -7.46 -18.36 -12.92
C ILE A 2 -8.58 -19.38 -12.71
N ASN A 3 -8.76 -20.36 -13.59
CA ASN A 3 -9.79 -21.40 -13.43
C ASN A 3 -9.56 -22.29 -12.19
N GLU A 4 -8.32 -22.51 -11.78
CA GLU A 4 -7.98 -23.24 -10.53
C GLU A 4 -8.40 -22.45 -9.31
N ILE A 5 -8.15 -21.12 -9.32
CA ILE A 5 -8.60 -20.20 -8.25
C ILE A 5 -10.14 -20.24 -8.14
N LEU A 6 -10.85 -20.17 -9.26
CA LEU A 6 -12.31 -20.22 -9.27
C LEU A 6 -12.85 -21.58 -8.80
N LYS A 7 -12.17 -22.68 -9.11
CA LYS A 7 -12.53 -24.01 -8.61
C LYS A 7 -12.36 -24.07 -7.10
N TYR A 8 -11.19 -23.66 -6.59
CA TYR A 8 -10.94 -23.58 -5.15
C TYR A 8 -11.96 -22.72 -4.40
N ASN A 9 -12.31 -21.55 -4.97
CA ASN A 9 -13.31 -20.67 -4.38
C ASN A 9 -14.68 -21.33 -4.23
N LYS A 10 -15.14 -22.10 -5.22
CA LYS A 10 -16.39 -22.86 -5.12
C LYS A 10 -16.35 -23.88 -3.99
N GLU A 11 -15.25 -24.60 -3.86
CA GLU A 11 -15.03 -25.57 -2.77
C GLU A 11 -14.99 -24.89 -1.40
N PHE A 12 -14.28 -23.75 -1.30
CA PHE A 12 -14.22 -22.92 -0.08
C PHE A 12 -15.61 -22.47 0.39
N VAL A 13 -16.45 -22.01 -0.53
CA VAL A 13 -17.83 -21.58 -0.21
C VAL A 13 -18.69 -22.78 0.16
N ALA A 14 -18.63 -23.89 -0.59
CA ALA A 14 -19.39 -25.09 -0.30
C ALA A 14 -19.07 -25.69 1.08
N ASN A 15 -17.79 -25.60 1.50
CA ASN A 15 -17.32 -26.08 2.79
C ASN A 15 -17.44 -25.02 3.90
N LYS A 16 -18.10 -23.89 3.63
CA LYS A 16 -18.28 -22.77 4.57
C LYS A 16 -16.97 -22.22 5.16
N GLY A 17 -15.87 -22.31 4.41
CA GLY A 17 -14.56 -21.84 4.85
C GLY A 17 -14.51 -20.35 5.23
N TYR A 18 -15.52 -19.59 4.84
CA TYR A 18 -15.67 -18.16 5.14
C TYR A 18 -16.14 -17.87 6.57
N GLU A 19 -16.72 -18.82 7.27
CA GLU A 19 -17.36 -18.55 8.59
C GLU A 19 -16.40 -17.90 9.59
N LYS A 20 -15.14 -18.33 9.62
CA LYS A 20 -14.11 -17.74 10.50
C LYS A 20 -13.67 -16.32 10.14
N PHE A 21 -14.11 -15.81 8.98
CA PHE A 21 -13.76 -14.47 8.49
C PHE A 21 -14.92 -13.48 8.57
N ILE A 22 -16.08 -13.92 9.05
CA ILE A 22 -17.26 -13.05 9.16
C ILE A 22 -16.99 -11.95 10.18
N THR A 23 -17.15 -10.71 9.74
CA THR A 23 -17.01 -9.51 10.55
C THR A 23 -17.84 -8.38 9.94
N ASN A 24 -17.84 -7.21 10.56
CA ASN A 24 -18.51 -6.03 10.03
C ASN A 24 -17.54 -5.17 9.17
N LYS A 25 -18.04 -4.07 8.59
CA LYS A 25 -17.26 -3.19 7.71
C LYS A 25 -16.39 -2.16 8.43
N TYR A 26 -16.54 -2.01 9.74
CA TYR A 26 -15.80 -1.04 10.54
C TYR A 26 -14.58 -1.70 11.19
N PRO A 27 -13.42 -1.00 11.26
CA PRO A 27 -12.22 -1.57 11.86
C PRO A 27 -12.31 -1.54 13.39
N ASP A 28 -12.23 -2.70 14.04
CA ASP A 28 -12.36 -2.82 15.50
C ASP A 28 -11.27 -2.03 16.25
N LYS A 29 -10.04 -1.96 15.68
CA LYS A 29 -8.91 -1.23 16.27
C LYS A 29 -8.86 0.26 15.88
N LYS A 30 -9.75 0.72 14.98
CA LYS A 30 -9.75 2.09 14.44
C LYS A 30 -8.43 2.52 13.79
N ILE A 31 -7.70 1.57 13.23
CA ILE A 31 -6.40 1.77 12.59
C ILE A 31 -6.53 1.59 11.08
N ALA A 32 -5.85 2.45 10.31
CA ALA A 32 -5.53 2.21 8.92
C ALA A 32 -4.03 1.92 8.77
N ILE A 33 -3.67 0.92 7.98
CA ILE A 33 -2.28 0.55 7.68
C ILE A 33 -2.02 0.78 6.21
N LEU A 34 -1.07 1.65 5.89
CA LEU A 34 -0.49 1.78 4.56
C LEU A 34 0.78 0.95 4.48
N SER A 35 0.84 0.00 3.55
CA SER A 35 2.01 -0.85 3.37
C SER A 35 2.27 -1.20 1.90
N CYS A 36 3.45 -1.81 1.64
CA CYS A 36 3.81 -2.28 0.32
C CYS A 36 2.93 -3.45 -0.14
N MET A 37 2.70 -3.54 -1.47
CA MET A 37 2.03 -4.67 -2.11
C MET A 37 2.93 -5.90 -2.28
N ASP A 38 4.13 -5.91 -1.72
CA ASP A 38 5.05 -7.05 -1.76
C ASP A 38 4.35 -8.33 -1.32
N THR A 39 4.56 -9.41 -2.07
CA THR A 39 3.88 -10.69 -1.85
C THR A 39 4.23 -11.32 -0.50
N ARG A 40 5.44 -11.08 0.01
CA ARG A 40 5.91 -11.56 1.32
C ARG A 40 5.09 -10.98 2.48
N LEU A 41 4.51 -9.78 2.31
CA LEU A 41 3.73 -9.08 3.33
C LEU A 41 2.23 -9.43 3.31
N THR A 42 1.78 -10.31 2.43
CA THR A 42 0.35 -10.63 2.33
C THR A 42 -0.17 -11.30 3.58
N GLU A 43 0.59 -12.24 4.14
CA GLU A 43 0.26 -12.95 5.38
C GLU A 43 1.17 -12.54 6.55
N LEU A 44 2.46 -12.29 6.28
CA LEU A 44 3.45 -11.96 7.33
C LEU A 44 3.06 -10.70 8.10
N LEU A 45 2.67 -9.62 7.41
CA LEU A 45 2.37 -8.35 8.08
C LEU A 45 1.21 -8.48 9.07
N PRO A 46 0.01 -8.96 8.70
CA PRO A 46 -1.06 -9.12 9.68
C PRO A 46 -0.73 -10.14 10.77
N ALA A 47 -0.02 -11.22 10.44
CA ALA A 47 0.38 -12.23 11.42
C ALA A 47 1.36 -11.68 12.47
N ALA A 48 2.40 -10.96 12.03
CA ALA A 48 3.40 -10.35 12.91
C ALA A 48 2.79 -9.27 13.84
N LEU A 49 1.76 -8.57 13.37
CA LEU A 49 1.05 -7.56 14.16
C LEU A 49 -0.12 -8.13 15.00
N GLY A 50 -0.39 -9.41 14.92
CA GLY A 50 -1.54 -10.05 15.60
C GLY A 50 -2.90 -9.53 15.09
N ILE A 51 -2.96 -9.12 13.83
CA ILE A 51 -4.16 -8.53 13.20
C ILE A 51 -5.00 -9.61 12.54
N LYS A 52 -6.29 -9.55 12.76
CA LYS A 52 -7.30 -10.44 12.19
C LYS A 52 -8.20 -9.70 11.21
N ASN A 53 -8.98 -10.47 10.46
CA ASN A 53 -10.01 -9.92 9.58
C ASN A 53 -11.02 -9.08 10.39
N GLY A 54 -11.23 -7.83 9.98
CA GLY A 54 -12.08 -6.85 10.68
C GLY A 54 -11.35 -5.88 11.61
N ASP A 55 -10.10 -6.15 11.97
CA ASP A 55 -9.36 -5.31 12.93
C ASP A 55 -8.98 -3.93 12.38
N VAL A 56 -8.54 -3.86 11.12
CA VAL A 56 -7.95 -2.65 10.52
C VAL A 56 -8.40 -2.42 9.07
N LYS A 57 -8.20 -1.20 8.57
CA LYS A 57 -8.24 -0.90 7.13
C LYS A 57 -6.85 -1.08 6.54
N MET A 58 -6.70 -2.02 5.61
CA MET A 58 -5.42 -2.28 4.94
C MET A 58 -5.38 -1.58 3.58
N ILE A 59 -4.40 -0.70 3.37
CA ILE A 59 -4.13 0.00 2.11
C ILE A 59 -2.78 -0.48 1.59
N LYS A 60 -2.71 -0.96 0.35
CA LYS A 60 -1.47 -1.45 -0.25
C LYS A 60 -1.22 -0.82 -1.61
N ASN A 61 0.02 -0.39 -1.83
CA ASN A 61 0.50 0.05 -3.15
C ASN A 61 1.99 -0.30 -3.34
N ALA A 62 2.54 0.02 -4.51
CA ALA A 62 3.98 -0.15 -4.74
C ALA A 62 4.79 0.79 -3.82
N GLY A 63 5.57 0.19 -2.93
CA GLY A 63 6.42 0.89 -1.97
C GLY A 63 5.76 1.28 -0.65
N GLY A 64 4.45 1.23 -0.51
CA GLY A 64 3.75 1.72 0.70
C GLY A 64 3.87 3.23 0.91
N ILE A 65 3.87 4.02 -0.18
CA ILE A 65 4.15 5.46 -0.20
C ILE A 65 2.96 6.28 -0.72
N ILE A 66 3.02 7.60 -0.53
CA ILE A 66 2.13 8.57 -1.18
C ILE A 66 2.85 9.12 -2.42
N SER A 67 2.46 8.65 -3.60
CA SER A 67 3.02 9.10 -4.88
C SER A 67 2.33 10.34 -5.45
N HIS A 68 1.17 10.73 -4.90
CA HIS A 68 0.43 11.92 -5.31
C HIS A 68 -0.46 12.41 -4.17
N PRO A 69 -0.48 13.72 -3.85
CA PRO A 69 -1.20 14.26 -2.70
C PRO A 69 -2.73 14.08 -2.77
N PHE A 70 -3.29 13.91 -3.96
CA PHE A 70 -4.72 13.59 -4.17
C PHE A 70 -4.92 12.24 -4.86
N GLY A 71 -3.98 11.29 -4.64
CA GLY A 71 -4.03 9.95 -5.19
C GLY A 71 -4.93 8.99 -4.40
N SER A 72 -4.97 7.73 -4.84
CA SER A 72 -5.82 6.68 -4.27
C SER A 72 -5.54 6.39 -2.80
N VAL A 73 -4.29 6.53 -2.34
CA VAL A 73 -3.91 6.31 -0.93
C VAL A 73 -4.58 7.36 -0.04
N ILE A 74 -4.41 8.65 -0.36
CA ILE A 74 -5.06 9.74 0.39
C ILE A 74 -6.57 9.59 0.38
N ARG A 75 -7.18 9.32 -0.80
CA ARG A 75 -8.62 9.06 -0.87
C ARG A 75 -9.05 7.91 0.05
N SER A 76 -8.28 6.83 0.12
CA SER A 76 -8.57 5.68 0.98
C SER A 76 -8.44 6.02 2.47
N LEU A 77 -7.44 6.82 2.84
CA LEU A 77 -7.29 7.33 4.20
C LEU A 77 -8.46 8.22 4.61
N LEU A 78 -8.89 9.14 3.75
CA LEU A 78 -10.06 10.00 4.03
C LEU A 78 -11.33 9.17 4.25
N VAL A 79 -11.58 8.15 3.41
CA VAL A 79 -12.71 7.23 3.62
C VAL A 79 -12.57 6.44 4.92
N ALA A 80 -11.36 5.99 5.27
CA ALA A 80 -11.10 5.27 6.51
C ALA A 80 -11.36 6.16 7.74
N ILE A 81 -10.94 7.40 7.70
CA ILE A 81 -11.10 8.38 8.78
C ILE A 81 -12.56 8.79 8.92
N PHE A 82 -13.15 9.34 7.88
CA PHE A 82 -14.48 10.00 7.97
C PHE A 82 -15.65 9.02 7.93
N GLU A 83 -15.53 7.89 7.21
CA GLU A 83 -16.62 6.91 7.07
C GLU A 83 -16.48 5.68 7.97
N SER A 84 -15.25 5.39 8.44
CA SER A 84 -15.00 4.18 9.24
C SER A 84 -14.47 4.47 10.64
N GLY A 85 -14.28 5.74 11.02
CA GLY A 85 -13.88 6.16 12.36
C GLY A 85 -12.45 5.79 12.74
N VAL A 86 -11.56 5.71 11.75
CA VAL A 86 -10.11 5.51 11.99
C VAL A 86 -9.54 6.73 12.70
N THR A 87 -8.76 6.49 13.74
CA THR A 87 -8.06 7.51 14.55
C THR A 87 -6.54 7.44 14.42
N ASP A 88 -6.03 6.30 13.97
CA ASP A 88 -4.60 6.04 13.88
C ASP A 88 -4.21 5.50 12.50
N VAL A 89 -3.09 5.98 11.98
CA VAL A 89 -2.51 5.53 10.71
C VAL A 89 -1.12 4.98 10.96
N MET A 90 -0.87 3.77 10.50
CA MET A 90 0.46 3.17 10.47
C MET A 90 0.99 3.17 9.03
N VAL A 91 2.15 3.76 8.81
CA VAL A 91 2.91 3.63 7.57
C VAL A 91 3.97 2.55 7.80
N VAL A 92 3.83 1.42 7.11
CA VAL A 92 4.70 0.26 7.31
C VAL A 92 5.42 -0.08 6.01
N ALA A 93 6.67 0.37 5.89
CA ALA A 93 7.60 -0.06 4.85
C ALA A 93 8.24 -1.41 5.24
N HIS A 94 9.08 -1.96 4.38
CA HIS A 94 9.75 -3.24 4.67
C HIS A 94 11.19 -3.29 4.13
N SER A 95 11.99 -4.18 4.71
CA SER A 95 13.34 -4.47 4.22
C SER A 95 13.32 -5.06 2.80
N ASP A 96 14.35 -4.82 2.02
CA ASP A 96 14.52 -5.35 0.67
C ASP A 96 13.30 -5.07 -0.26
N CYS A 97 12.82 -3.84 -0.26
CA CYS A 97 11.68 -3.43 -1.09
C CYS A 97 12.10 -3.22 -2.54
N GLY A 98 11.43 -3.91 -3.47
CA GLY A 98 11.68 -3.75 -4.92
C GLY A 98 11.42 -2.33 -5.43
N ALA A 99 10.58 -1.53 -4.76
CA ALA A 99 10.35 -0.14 -5.13
C ALA A 99 11.48 0.80 -4.70
N CYS A 100 12.40 0.38 -3.83
CA CYS A 100 13.50 1.22 -3.32
C CYS A 100 14.41 1.70 -4.46
N HIS A 101 14.71 0.83 -5.41
CA HIS A 101 15.63 1.11 -6.53
C HIS A 101 14.92 1.22 -7.89
N MET A 102 13.62 1.47 -7.89
CA MET A 102 12.86 1.60 -9.12
C MET A 102 13.30 2.83 -9.90
N SER A 103 13.54 2.65 -11.21
CA SER A 103 13.95 3.71 -12.15
C SER A 103 12.88 3.90 -13.22
N ALA A 104 12.49 5.15 -13.45
CA ALA A 104 11.54 5.50 -14.51
C ALA A 104 12.07 5.07 -15.88
N GLN A 105 13.38 5.27 -16.15
CA GLN A 105 13.99 4.86 -17.40
C GLN A 105 13.91 3.35 -17.62
N GLN A 106 14.29 2.55 -16.64
CA GLN A 106 14.20 1.09 -16.73
C GLN A 106 12.74 0.63 -16.92
N MET A 107 11.79 1.24 -16.22
CA MET A 107 10.38 0.92 -16.38
C MET A 107 9.90 1.24 -17.80
N ILE A 108 10.30 2.37 -18.38
CA ILE A 108 9.97 2.74 -19.75
C ILE A 108 10.58 1.74 -20.76
N GLU A 109 11.82 1.30 -20.55
CA GLU A 109 12.44 0.28 -21.41
C GLU A 109 11.67 -1.07 -21.33
N HIS A 110 11.24 -1.47 -20.14
CA HIS A 110 10.39 -2.66 -19.98
C HIS A 110 9.03 -2.51 -20.67
N MET A 111 8.41 -1.32 -20.62
CA MET A 111 7.17 -1.02 -21.35
C MET A 111 7.39 -1.17 -22.86
N LYS A 112 8.46 -0.60 -23.40
CA LYS A 112 8.81 -0.71 -24.82
C LYS A 112 9.07 -2.17 -25.24
N ALA A 113 9.79 -2.92 -24.44
CA ALA A 113 10.05 -4.34 -24.68
C ALA A 113 8.76 -5.17 -24.75
N ARG A 114 7.67 -4.69 -24.13
CA ARG A 114 6.35 -5.31 -24.18
C ARG A 114 5.40 -4.68 -25.21
N GLY A 115 5.93 -3.87 -26.14
CA GLY A 115 5.19 -3.32 -27.28
C GLY A 115 4.50 -1.98 -27.04
N ILE A 116 4.81 -1.28 -25.94
CA ILE A 116 4.36 0.12 -25.78
C ILE A 116 5.25 1.02 -26.63
N HIS A 117 4.66 1.66 -27.64
CA HIS A 117 5.37 2.55 -28.55
C HIS A 117 5.78 3.87 -27.88
N GLN A 118 6.90 4.43 -28.32
CA GLN A 118 7.46 5.69 -27.80
C GLN A 118 6.49 6.86 -27.91
N ASP A 119 5.74 6.95 -29.01
CA ASP A 119 4.73 8.00 -29.25
C ASP A 119 3.67 8.08 -28.14
N LYS A 120 3.29 6.94 -27.57
CA LYS A 120 2.35 6.91 -26.43
C LYS A 120 2.98 7.47 -25.16
N ILE A 121 4.24 7.15 -24.91
CA ILE A 121 4.98 7.67 -23.76
C ILE A 121 5.13 9.19 -23.90
N ASP A 122 5.49 9.66 -25.10
CA ASP A 122 5.66 11.08 -25.39
C ASP A 122 4.34 11.85 -25.28
N MET A 123 3.24 11.25 -25.76
CA MET A 123 1.90 11.82 -25.61
C MET A 123 1.50 11.99 -24.13
N ILE A 124 1.76 10.98 -23.29
CA ILE A 124 1.46 11.03 -21.86
C ILE A 124 2.31 12.10 -21.16
N ARG A 125 3.59 12.23 -21.51
CA ARG A 125 4.45 13.33 -21.04
C ARG A 125 3.91 14.69 -21.45
N TYR A 126 3.46 14.82 -22.70
CA TYR A 126 2.85 16.05 -23.19
C TYR A 126 1.56 16.41 -22.42
N CYS A 127 0.79 15.41 -21.95
CA CYS A 127 -0.37 15.61 -21.08
C CYS A 127 -0.02 15.97 -19.62
N GLY A 128 1.27 16.17 -19.32
CA GLY A 128 1.74 16.65 -18.01
C GLY A 128 2.13 15.57 -17.01
N VAL A 129 2.20 14.29 -17.42
CA VAL A 129 2.70 13.22 -16.53
C VAL A 129 4.23 13.21 -16.54
N ASP A 130 4.81 13.52 -15.40
CA ASP A 130 6.25 13.42 -15.15
C ASP A 130 6.60 11.98 -14.73
N PHE A 131 7.04 11.16 -15.68
CA PHE A 131 7.41 9.76 -15.44
C PHE A 131 8.58 9.65 -14.46
N GLU A 132 9.50 10.59 -14.46
CA GLU A 132 10.68 10.56 -13.59
C GLU A 132 10.29 10.71 -12.12
N LYS A 133 9.28 11.53 -11.83
CA LYS A 133 8.71 11.65 -10.48
C LYS A 133 7.75 10.51 -10.15
N TRP A 134 6.89 10.14 -11.10
CA TRP A 134 5.80 9.19 -10.85
C TRP A 134 6.28 7.75 -10.70
N LEU A 135 7.31 7.33 -11.46
CA LEU A 135 7.86 5.97 -11.43
C LEU A 135 9.20 5.87 -10.69
N TYR A 136 9.61 6.94 -10.00
CA TYR A 136 10.84 6.92 -9.22
C TYR A 136 10.68 6.10 -7.94
N GLY A 137 11.72 5.33 -7.59
CA GLY A 137 11.83 4.72 -6.28
C GLY A 137 12.22 5.73 -5.20
N PHE A 138 12.40 5.28 -3.98
CA PHE A 138 12.67 6.20 -2.86
C PHE A 138 14.12 6.17 -2.36
N GLY A 139 14.99 5.24 -2.83
CA GLY A 139 16.41 5.14 -2.50
C GLY A 139 16.72 4.75 -1.06
N ASP A 140 16.03 5.34 -0.08
CA ASP A 140 16.18 5.11 1.35
C ASP A 140 14.84 4.83 2.00
N THR A 141 14.72 3.67 2.65
CA THR A 141 13.44 3.19 3.22
C THR A 141 13.00 4.01 4.43
N GLU A 142 13.91 4.36 5.34
CA GLU A 142 13.59 5.13 6.53
C GLU A 142 13.14 6.54 6.16
N LYS A 143 13.89 7.19 5.27
CA LYS A 143 13.54 8.51 4.75
C LYS A 143 12.16 8.50 4.08
N SER A 144 11.88 7.48 3.26
CA SER A 144 10.58 7.32 2.59
C SER A 144 9.41 7.19 3.56
N VAL A 145 9.60 6.46 4.66
CA VAL A 145 8.60 6.36 5.73
C VAL A 145 8.35 7.73 6.36
N ARG A 146 9.42 8.46 6.73
CA ARG A 146 9.31 9.80 7.32
C ARG A 146 8.59 10.78 6.39
N GLU A 147 8.95 10.81 5.11
CA GLU A 147 8.31 11.65 4.10
C GLU A 147 6.83 11.30 3.90
N THR A 148 6.49 10.00 3.94
CA THR A 148 5.11 9.53 3.83
C THR A 148 4.28 9.91 5.07
N VAL A 149 4.83 9.77 6.26
CA VAL A 149 4.21 10.22 7.52
C VAL A 149 3.97 11.73 7.47
N GLU A 150 4.99 12.50 7.09
CA GLU A 150 4.90 13.97 6.98
C GLU A 150 3.84 14.40 5.95
N ALA A 151 3.77 13.72 4.80
CA ALA A 151 2.76 13.98 3.78
C ALA A 151 1.33 13.73 4.27
N ILE A 152 1.12 12.75 5.16
CA ILE A 152 -0.19 12.49 5.78
C ILE A 152 -0.51 13.55 6.82
N VAL A 153 0.42 13.81 7.76
CA VAL A 153 0.22 14.77 8.86
C VAL A 153 -0.06 16.19 8.35
N ASN A 154 0.63 16.61 7.29
CA ASN A 154 0.49 17.95 6.72
C ASN A 154 -0.58 18.04 5.61
N HIS A 155 -1.32 16.96 5.35
CA HIS A 155 -2.32 16.98 4.28
C HIS A 155 -3.55 17.82 4.70
N PRO A 156 -3.99 18.80 3.88
CA PRO A 156 -5.01 19.77 4.26
C PRO A 156 -6.40 19.18 4.53
N LEU A 157 -6.66 17.95 4.13
CA LEU A 157 -7.94 17.25 4.35
C LEU A 157 -7.88 16.18 5.46
N ILE A 158 -6.73 15.99 6.10
CA ILE A 158 -6.59 15.04 7.22
C ILE A 158 -6.67 15.84 8.54
N PRO A 159 -7.56 15.46 9.46
CA PRO A 159 -7.69 16.13 10.76
C PRO A 159 -6.41 16.02 11.59
N HIS A 160 -6.10 17.07 12.35
CA HIS A 160 -4.87 17.14 13.17
C HIS A 160 -4.87 16.21 14.39
N ASP A 161 -6.00 15.62 14.76
CA ASP A 161 -6.12 14.65 15.84
C ASP A 161 -5.80 13.22 15.40
N ILE A 162 -5.63 12.97 14.09
CA ILE A 162 -5.21 11.68 13.58
C ILE A 162 -3.74 11.42 13.94
N GLN A 163 -3.50 10.30 14.63
CA GLN A 163 -2.15 9.88 14.98
C GLN A 163 -1.51 9.11 13.83
N VAL A 164 -0.31 9.52 13.40
CA VAL A 164 0.39 8.88 12.27
C VAL A 164 1.75 8.36 12.76
N HIS A 165 2.01 7.08 12.52
CA HIS A 165 3.20 6.39 12.99
C HIS A 165 3.94 5.70 11.85
N GLY A 166 5.27 5.84 11.80
CA GLY A 166 6.14 5.20 10.82
C GLY A 166 6.83 3.96 11.37
N PHE A 167 6.89 2.90 10.55
CA PHE A 167 7.54 1.64 10.89
C PHE A 167 8.24 1.02 9.68
N ILE A 168 9.23 0.19 9.94
CA ILE A 168 9.85 -0.72 8.98
C ILE A 168 9.69 -2.15 9.53
N ILE A 169 9.11 -3.05 8.73
CA ILE A 169 9.03 -4.47 9.04
C ILE A 169 10.14 -5.24 8.30
N ASP A 170 10.81 -6.13 9.00
CA ASP A 170 11.71 -7.09 8.34
C ASP A 170 10.87 -8.11 7.56
N SER A 171 11.14 -8.23 6.27
CA SER A 171 10.35 -9.07 5.35
C SER A 171 10.55 -10.58 5.53
N HIS A 172 11.46 -11.02 6.41
CA HIS A 172 11.72 -12.41 6.72
C HIS A 172 11.24 -12.79 8.12
N THR A 173 11.53 -11.95 9.12
CA THR A 173 11.24 -12.26 10.52
C THR A 173 9.93 -11.66 11.00
N GLY A 174 9.46 -10.59 10.37
CA GLY A 174 8.31 -9.83 10.83
C GLY A 174 8.64 -8.86 11.98
N GLU A 175 9.92 -8.67 12.33
CA GLU A 175 10.32 -7.69 13.34
C GLU A 175 9.95 -6.27 12.89
N LEU A 176 9.27 -5.53 13.78
CA LEU A 176 8.78 -4.19 13.51
C LEU A 176 9.63 -3.15 14.26
N THR A 177 10.29 -2.27 13.52
CA THR A 177 11.07 -1.16 14.06
C THR A 177 10.34 0.16 13.85
N ARG A 178 10.24 1.00 14.86
CA ARG A 178 9.67 2.36 14.74
C ARG A 178 10.69 3.32 14.13
N VAL A 179 10.20 4.23 13.25
CA VAL A 179 11.01 5.23 12.54
C VAL A 179 10.73 6.63 13.09
#